data_9a75c8c28816947d8eef250f14e7bac2
#
_entry.id   9a75c8c28816947d8eef250f14e7bac2
#
_cell.length_a   1.000
_cell.length_b   1.000
_cell.length_c   1.000
_cell.angle_alpha   90.00
_cell.angle_beta   90.00
_cell.angle_gamma   90.00
#
_symmetry.space_group_name_H-M   'P 1'
#
loop_
_entity.id
_entity.type
_entity.pdbx_description
1 polymer ?
#
loop_
_entity_poly.entity_id
_entity_poly.type
_entity_poly.pdbx_seq_one_letter_code
_entity_poly.pdbx_strand_id
1 'polypeptide(L)'
;MRKIINNPEHVVDEMMEGYISAYSRYYVKHPDVNGVILKQRRKDKVALVIGGGSGHEPMFSGFVGKGLADAAACGNIFASPDPNTIYQTAKAVEQGKGVLFVYGCYAGDNLNFDMGEEFLNDDGIQTAHVRVWDDVASAPQERIEDRRGIAGDVFVVKIAGAACDAGLELEEVVRVTEKARDNTRTIGVATAPAQLPGVEQPIFTLGEGEIEYGMGLHGERGVLRTTWEDADVLAEKMYKQILDDSDLKTGDEVCVLVNGLGSTTITELAIAFRKVKKLLDADGIKVYDTDLNNYCTSQEMGGFSITLFKLDEELKKYYDMPCYCPYYAKGELTGNTGEAAGGQTEDVQIKSEPEFDVNDVEAAEIVRSKAGILEELNAADARNMLLYIADKIIAKKPYL
;
A
#
# COMPACT_ATOMS: atom_id res chain seq x y z
N MET A 1 23.69 -1.88 2.82
CA MET A 1 23.12 -2.47 4.08
C MET A 1 23.23 -3.99 4.02
N ARG A 2 23.34 -4.71 5.15
CA ARG A 2 23.34 -6.19 5.14
C ARG A 2 21.90 -6.69 5.11
N LYS A 3 21.58 -7.57 4.13
CA LYS A 3 20.27 -8.22 4.03
C LYS A 3 20.27 -9.57 4.73
N ILE A 4 19.12 -9.97 5.27
CA ILE A 4 18.94 -11.29 5.92
C ILE A 4 18.58 -12.30 4.82
N ILE A 5 19.57 -12.77 4.12
CA ILE A 5 19.48 -13.72 3.01
C ILE A 5 20.64 -14.73 3.08
N ASN A 6 20.50 -15.87 2.42
CA ASN A 6 21.59 -16.83 2.26
C ASN A 6 22.38 -16.54 0.98
N ASN A 7 21.86 -16.96 -0.18
CA ASN A 7 22.48 -16.71 -1.49
C ASN A 7 21.63 -15.70 -2.28
N PRO A 8 22.21 -14.58 -2.76
CA PRO A 8 21.48 -13.60 -3.59
C PRO A 8 20.79 -14.21 -4.82
N GLU A 9 21.34 -15.25 -5.41
CA GLU A 9 20.77 -15.92 -6.59
C GLU A 9 19.49 -16.71 -6.28
N HIS A 10 19.26 -17.09 -5.01
CA HIS A 10 18.12 -17.91 -4.57
C HIS A 10 17.10 -17.14 -3.71
N VAL A 11 17.21 -15.83 -3.63
CA VAL A 11 16.39 -15.01 -2.73
C VAL A 11 14.90 -15.20 -2.98
N VAL A 12 14.47 -15.23 -4.24
CA VAL A 12 13.04 -15.38 -4.59
C VAL A 12 12.56 -16.80 -4.29
N ASP A 13 13.34 -17.82 -4.62
CA ASP A 13 12.97 -19.21 -4.35
C ASP A 13 12.85 -19.48 -2.85
N GLU A 14 13.82 -19.02 -2.06
CA GLU A 14 13.81 -19.17 -0.60
C GLU A 14 12.68 -18.33 0.05
N MET A 15 12.44 -17.12 -0.45
CA MET A 15 11.34 -16.28 -0.02
C MET A 15 9.99 -16.97 -0.30
N MET A 16 9.79 -17.49 -1.51
CA MET A 16 8.56 -18.18 -1.89
C MET A 16 8.34 -19.45 -1.05
N GLU A 17 9.37 -20.25 -0.79
CA GLU A 17 9.29 -21.40 0.09
C GLU A 17 8.84 -21.01 1.50
N GLY A 18 9.51 -20.01 2.10
CA GLY A 18 9.19 -19.49 3.42
C GLY A 18 7.78 -18.88 3.49
N TYR A 19 7.44 -18.07 2.50
CA TYR A 19 6.13 -17.40 2.41
C TYR A 19 4.96 -18.39 2.32
N ILE A 20 5.03 -19.35 1.39
CA ILE A 20 4.00 -20.37 1.23
C ILE A 20 3.92 -21.28 2.46
N SER A 21 5.04 -21.63 3.07
CA SER A 21 5.07 -22.41 4.30
C SER A 21 4.37 -21.67 5.45
N ALA A 22 4.69 -20.42 5.64
CA ALA A 22 4.10 -19.57 6.69
C ALA A 22 2.58 -19.40 6.51
N TYR A 23 2.13 -19.22 5.28
CA TYR A 23 0.72 -19.00 4.94
C TYR A 23 0.07 -20.21 4.28
N SER A 24 0.57 -21.41 4.55
CA SER A 24 0.08 -22.69 3.98
C SER A 24 -1.40 -22.97 4.22
N ARG A 25 -2.04 -22.27 5.15
CA ARG A 25 -3.50 -22.29 5.33
C ARG A 25 -4.23 -21.70 4.13
N TYR A 26 -3.66 -20.69 3.48
CA TYR A 26 -4.29 -19.90 2.41
C TYR A 26 -3.76 -20.26 1.02
N TYR A 27 -2.47 -20.55 0.91
CA TYR A 27 -1.75 -20.63 -0.35
C TYR A 27 -1.17 -21.99 -0.66
N VAL A 28 -1.02 -22.26 -1.95
CA VAL A 28 -0.10 -23.26 -2.51
C VAL A 28 0.82 -22.57 -3.52
N LYS A 29 2.05 -23.07 -3.64
CA LYS A 29 2.94 -22.70 -4.75
C LYS A 29 2.57 -23.54 -5.98
N HIS A 30 2.62 -22.95 -7.17
CA HIS A 30 2.62 -23.74 -8.40
C HIS A 30 3.85 -24.68 -8.41
N PRO A 31 3.72 -25.95 -8.82
CA PRO A 31 4.83 -26.91 -8.72
C PRO A 31 6.04 -26.50 -9.58
N ASP A 32 5.83 -25.94 -10.76
CA ASP A 32 6.86 -25.74 -11.77
C ASP A 32 7.34 -24.29 -11.90
N VAL A 33 6.56 -23.30 -11.39
CA VAL A 33 6.87 -21.87 -11.55
C VAL A 33 6.65 -21.09 -10.25
N ASN A 34 7.11 -19.84 -10.19
CA ASN A 34 6.90 -18.94 -9.05
C ASN A 34 5.50 -18.31 -9.08
N GLY A 35 4.48 -19.16 -8.98
CA GLY A 35 3.08 -18.78 -8.87
C GLY A 35 2.53 -19.02 -7.47
N VAL A 36 1.93 -18.00 -6.86
CA VAL A 36 1.15 -18.08 -5.60
C VAL A 36 -0.30 -18.30 -5.96
N ILE A 37 -0.92 -19.34 -5.43
CA ILE A 37 -2.30 -19.73 -5.77
C ILE A 37 -3.14 -19.80 -4.50
N LEU A 38 -4.32 -19.17 -4.51
CA LEU A 38 -5.30 -19.27 -3.43
C LEU A 38 -5.90 -20.68 -3.36
N LYS A 39 -5.83 -21.33 -2.18
CA LYS A 39 -6.36 -22.69 -1.98
C LYS A 39 -7.87 -22.79 -2.12
N GLN A 40 -8.59 -21.83 -1.52
CA GLN A 40 -10.06 -21.84 -1.47
C GLN A 40 -10.59 -20.70 -2.32
N ARG A 41 -10.91 -21.01 -3.57
CA ARG A 41 -11.42 -20.05 -4.54
C ARG A 41 -12.92 -20.26 -4.76
N ARG A 42 -13.63 -19.17 -5.07
CA ARG A 42 -14.98 -19.26 -5.61
C ARG A 42 -14.93 -19.89 -7.00
N LYS A 43 -15.88 -20.76 -7.29
CA LYS A 43 -16.05 -21.36 -8.62
C LYS A 43 -16.91 -20.47 -9.51
N ASP A 44 -16.88 -20.75 -10.81
CA ASP A 44 -17.73 -20.12 -11.83
C ASP A 44 -17.62 -18.58 -11.86
N LYS A 45 -16.40 -18.08 -11.78
CA LYS A 45 -16.08 -16.65 -11.92
C LYS A 45 -14.88 -16.45 -12.84
N VAL A 46 -14.71 -15.22 -13.34
CA VAL A 46 -13.47 -14.77 -13.98
C VAL A 46 -12.31 -14.94 -12.99
N ALA A 47 -11.22 -15.55 -13.41
CA ALA A 47 -10.02 -15.68 -12.59
C ALA A 47 -9.23 -14.38 -12.64
N LEU A 48 -8.94 -13.80 -11.47
CA LEU A 48 -8.07 -12.63 -11.36
C LEU A 48 -6.63 -13.07 -11.08
N VAL A 49 -5.74 -12.78 -12.01
CA VAL A 49 -4.30 -13.01 -11.87
C VAL A 49 -3.57 -11.69 -11.86
N ILE A 50 -2.76 -11.47 -10.83
CA ILE A 50 -1.88 -10.31 -10.71
C ILE A 50 -0.43 -10.75 -10.83
N GLY A 51 0.50 -9.83 -11.01
CA GLY A 51 1.91 -10.18 -11.01
C GLY A 51 2.82 -9.02 -11.32
N GLY A 52 4.10 -9.30 -11.16
CA GLY A 52 5.20 -8.36 -11.32
C GLY A 52 6.45 -8.88 -10.65
N GLY A 53 7.49 -8.05 -10.56
CA GLY A 53 8.73 -8.38 -9.89
C GLY A 53 8.54 -8.61 -8.38
N SER A 54 9.32 -9.52 -7.82
CA SER A 54 9.51 -9.60 -6.36
C SER A 54 10.32 -8.41 -5.87
N GLY A 55 10.26 -8.12 -4.57
CA GLY A 55 10.92 -6.94 -3.97
C GLY A 55 9.97 -5.81 -3.64
N HIS A 56 8.68 -6.00 -3.96
CA HIS A 56 7.59 -5.06 -3.70
C HIS A 56 6.62 -5.57 -2.62
N GLU A 57 6.98 -6.65 -1.93
CA GLU A 57 6.11 -7.32 -0.97
C GLU A 57 5.50 -6.36 0.07
N PRO A 58 4.23 -6.62 0.44
CA PRO A 58 3.36 -7.75 0.05
C PRO A 58 2.76 -7.68 -1.37
N MET A 59 2.95 -6.62 -2.14
CA MET A 59 2.57 -6.61 -3.55
C MET A 59 3.49 -7.57 -4.33
N PHE A 60 3.07 -8.47 -5.11
CA PHE A 60 1.79 -8.94 -5.60
C PHE A 60 1.32 -10.19 -4.83
N SER A 61 2.29 -11.02 -4.40
CA SER A 61 2.05 -12.34 -3.74
C SER A 61 1.12 -12.23 -2.53
N GLY A 62 1.23 -11.17 -1.75
CA GLY A 62 0.46 -10.92 -0.55
C GLY A 62 -0.97 -10.41 -0.80
N PHE A 63 -1.34 -10.08 -2.03
CA PHE A 63 -2.69 -9.68 -2.43
C PHE A 63 -3.49 -10.80 -3.09
N VAL A 64 -2.99 -12.03 -3.03
CA VAL A 64 -3.78 -13.23 -3.33
C VAL A 64 -4.71 -13.49 -2.15
N GLY A 65 -6.03 -13.56 -2.40
CA GLY A 65 -6.99 -13.69 -1.30
C GLY A 65 -8.44 -13.69 -1.74
N LYS A 66 -9.34 -13.98 -0.81
CA LYS A 66 -10.78 -13.92 -1.05
C LYS A 66 -11.19 -12.46 -1.33
N GLY A 67 -11.91 -12.20 -2.41
CA GLY A 67 -12.30 -10.85 -2.83
C GLY A 67 -11.12 -10.01 -3.34
N LEU A 68 -9.99 -10.66 -3.63
CA LEU A 68 -8.75 -10.13 -4.21
C LEU A 68 -8.32 -11.08 -5.34
N ALA A 69 -7.02 -11.15 -5.65
CA ALA A 69 -6.52 -12.04 -6.70
C ALA A 69 -6.68 -13.53 -6.35
N ASP A 70 -6.93 -14.35 -7.37
CA ASP A 70 -6.93 -15.83 -7.27
C ASP A 70 -5.51 -16.39 -7.32
N ALA A 71 -4.61 -15.70 -8.03
CA ALA A 71 -3.21 -16.06 -8.10
C ALA A 71 -2.32 -14.84 -8.40
N ALA A 72 -1.03 -14.99 -8.10
CA ALA A 72 0.01 -14.04 -8.48
C ALA A 72 1.18 -14.74 -9.17
N ALA A 73 1.58 -14.26 -10.36
CA ALA A 73 2.80 -14.64 -11.04
C ALA A 73 3.95 -13.75 -10.55
N CYS A 74 4.98 -14.35 -9.93
CA CYS A 74 6.06 -13.62 -9.29
C CYS A 74 7.36 -13.77 -10.08
N GLY A 75 7.94 -12.64 -10.48
CA GLY A 75 9.24 -12.56 -11.12
C GLY A 75 10.41 -12.51 -10.13
N ASN A 76 11.62 -12.37 -10.67
CA ASN A 76 12.80 -12.11 -9.85
C ASN A 76 12.74 -10.69 -9.24
N ILE A 77 13.72 -10.37 -8.37
CA ILE A 77 13.76 -9.04 -7.74
C ILE A 77 13.79 -7.96 -8.82
N PHE A 78 12.75 -7.10 -8.82
CA PHE A 78 12.54 -5.99 -9.75
C PHE A 78 12.51 -6.37 -11.23
N ALA A 79 12.15 -7.62 -11.53
CA ALA A 79 12.03 -8.13 -12.87
C ALA A 79 10.68 -8.80 -13.09
N SER A 80 10.05 -8.52 -14.21
CA SER A 80 8.80 -9.14 -14.62
C SER A 80 8.88 -10.67 -14.60
N PRO A 81 7.82 -11.40 -14.18
CA PRO A 81 7.74 -12.83 -14.38
C PRO A 81 7.84 -13.16 -15.88
N ASP A 82 8.47 -14.30 -16.19
CA ASP A 82 8.54 -14.75 -17.59
C ASP A 82 7.17 -15.19 -18.11
N PRO A 83 6.93 -15.21 -19.44
CA PRO A 83 5.63 -15.55 -20.02
C PRO A 83 5.11 -16.92 -19.64
N ASN A 84 6.00 -17.93 -19.44
CA ASN A 84 5.57 -19.26 -19.00
C ASN A 84 5.10 -19.24 -17.55
N THR A 85 5.75 -18.47 -16.67
CA THR A 85 5.29 -18.29 -15.29
C THR A 85 3.89 -17.67 -15.25
N ILE A 86 3.61 -16.66 -16.08
CA ILE A 86 2.30 -16.03 -16.21
C ILE A 86 1.25 -17.04 -16.71
N TYR A 87 1.56 -17.71 -17.82
CA TYR A 87 0.68 -18.70 -18.43
C TYR A 87 0.32 -19.83 -17.47
N GLN A 88 1.31 -20.48 -16.84
CA GLN A 88 1.08 -21.61 -15.94
C GLN A 88 0.28 -21.19 -14.70
N THR A 89 0.60 -20.02 -14.14
CA THR A 89 -0.12 -19.48 -12.98
C THR A 89 -1.58 -19.21 -13.31
N ALA A 90 -1.87 -18.59 -14.45
CA ALA A 90 -3.22 -18.30 -14.89
C ALA A 90 -4.01 -19.57 -15.22
N LYS A 91 -3.40 -20.51 -15.96
CA LYS A 91 -4.01 -21.80 -16.30
C LYS A 91 -4.40 -22.62 -15.07
N ALA A 92 -3.63 -22.53 -13.97
CA ALA A 92 -3.93 -23.22 -12.72
C ALA A 92 -5.17 -22.67 -12.00
N VAL A 93 -5.64 -21.47 -12.31
CA VAL A 93 -6.78 -20.81 -11.65
C VAL A 93 -7.99 -20.57 -12.55
N GLU A 94 -7.83 -20.66 -13.86
CA GLU A 94 -8.90 -20.53 -14.84
C GLU A 94 -9.97 -21.62 -14.67
N GLN A 95 -11.25 -21.29 -14.83
CA GLN A 95 -12.40 -22.16 -14.58
C GLN A 95 -13.50 -22.07 -15.66
N GLY A 96 -13.17 -21.69 -16.87
CA GLY A 96 -14.12 -21.60 -18.01
C GLY A 96 -14.84 -20.26 -18.12
N LYS A 97 -14.40 -19.24 -17.36
CA LYS A 97 -14.95 -17.87 -17.41
C LYS A 97 -13.92 -16.83 -17.88
N GLY A 98 -12.73 -17.29 -18.25
CA GLY A 98 -11.62 -16.47 -18.68
C GLY A 98 -10.79 -15.89 -17.54
N VAL A 99 -9.74 -15.19 -17.90
CA VAL A 99 -8.74 -14.60 -17.01
C VAL A 99 -8.65 -13.11 -17.22
N LEU A 100 -8.70 -12.35 -16.13
CA LEU A 100 -8.28 -10.96 -16.10
C LEU A 100 -6.89 -10.88 -15.49
N PHE A 101 -5.96 -10.22 -16.21
CA PHE A 101 -4.66 -9.83 -15.67
C PHE A 101 -4.71 -8.38 -15.18
N VAL A 102 -4.15 -8.12 -13.98
CA VAL A 102 -3.95 -6.76 -13.44
C VAL A 102 -2.51 -6.62 -12.97
N TYR A 103 -1.79 -5.66 -13.51
CA TYR A 103 -0.38 -5.43 -13.23
C TYR A 103 0.01 -3.96 -13.47
N GLY A 104 1.09 -3.51 -12.84
CA GLY A 104 1.65 -2.18 -13.06
C GLY A 104 2.18 -2.02 -14.49
N CYS A 105 1.91 -0.88 -15.10
CA CYS A 105 2.36 -0.60 -16.48
C CYS A 105 3.86 -0.37 -16.53
N TYR A 106 4.61 -1.42 -16.85
CA TYR A 106 6.05 -1.40 -17.11
C TYR A 106 6.35 -2.17 -18.40
N ALA A 107 7.36 -1.76 -19.14
CA ALA A 107 7.66 -2.35 -20.45
C ALA A 107 7.91 -3.86 -20.41
N GLY A 108 8.60 -4.35 -19.36
CA GLY A 108 8.85 -5.77 -19.17
C GLY A 108 7.58 -6.56 -18.89
N ASP A 109 6.72 -6.02 -17.98
CA ASP A 109 5.45 -6.65 -17.63
C ASP A 109 4.50 -6.62 -18.82
N ASN A 110 4.38 -5.49 -19.52
CA ASN A 110 3.55 -5.39 -20.71
C ASN A 110 3.91 -6.47 -21.75
N LEU A 111 5.21 -6.64 -22.05
CA LEU A 111 5.67 -7.64 -23.03
C LEU A 111 5.39 -9.07 -22.55
N ASN A 112 5.72 -9.40 -21.30
CA ASN A 112 5.64 -10.76 -20.80
C ASN A 112 4.19 -11.21 -20.56
N PHE A 113 3.31 -10.31 -20.07
CA PHE A 113 1.89 -10.60 -19.91
C PHE A 113 1.20 -10.74 -21.26
N ASP A 114 1.50 -9.88 -22.25
CA ASP A 114 0.96 -10.03 -23.62
C ASP A 114 1.32 -11.40 -24.21
N MET A 115 2.56 -11.87 -24.05
CA MET A 115 2.96 -13.22 -24.49
C MET A 115 2.27 -14.34 -23.69
N GLY A 116 2.08 -14.16 -22.36
CA GLY A 116 1.35 -15.10 -21.54
C GLY A 116 -0.12 -15.22 -21.93
N GLU A 117 -0.74 -14.09 -22.34
CA GLU A 117 -2.09 -14.05 -22.90
C GLU A 117 -2.16 -14.78 -24.25
N GLU A 118 -1.19 -14.59 -25.15
CA GLU A 118 -1.14 -15.32 -26.42
C GLU A 118 -1.15 -16.84 -26.19
N PHE A 119 -0.35 -17.36 -25.23
CA PHE A 119 -0.32 -18.78 -24.91
C PHE A 119 -1.67 -19.31 -24.39
N LEU A 120 -2.38 -18.52 -23.56
CA LEU A 120 -3.71 -18.89 -23.07
C LEU A 120 -4.76 -18.86 -24.19
N ASN A 121 -4.71 -17.87 -25.04
CA ASN A 121 -5.62 -17.73 -26.18
C ASN A 121 -5.43 -18.89 -27.19
N ASP A 122 -4.19 -19.35 -27.40
CA ASP A 122 -3.90 -20.54 -28.21
C ASP A 122 -4.51 -21.82 -27.60
N ASP A 123 -4.63 -21.88 -26.28
CA ASP A 123 -5.36 -22.95 -25.56
C ASP A 123 -6.89 -22.76 -25.57
N GLY A 124 -7.40 -21.69 -26.19
CA GLY A 124 -8.83 -21.36 -26.26
C GLY A 124 -9.39 -20.72 -24.98
N ILE A 125 -8.54 -20.23 -24.09
CA ILE A 125 -8.91 -19.50 -22.87
C ILE A 125 -9.01 -18.02 -23.17
N GLN A 126 -10.18 -17.41 -22.89
CA GLN A 126 -10.35 -15.95 -23.04
C GLN A 126 -9.53 -15.20 -22.00
N THR A 127 -8.81 -14.19 -22.43
CA THR A 127 -8.04 -13.31 -21.56
C THR A 127 -8.35 -11.85 -21.81
N ALA A 128 -8.09 -11.04 -20.79
CA ALA A 128 -8.02 -9.58 -20.89
C ALA A 128 -7.02 -9.08 -19.86
N HIS A 129 -6.53 -7.84 -20.06
CA HIS A 129 -5.66 -7.21 -19.07
C HIS A 129 -6.11 -5.77 -18.76
N VAL A 130 -5.75 -5.32 -17.56
CA VAL A 130 -5.81 -3.92 -17.15
C VAL A 130 -4.43 -3.54 -16.59
N ARG A 131 -3.73 -2.69 -17.34
CA ARG A 131 -2.45 -2.08 -16.93
C ARG A 131 -2.74 -0.91 -16.02
N VAL A 132 -2.15 -0.89 -14.85
CA VAL A 132 -2.30 0.22 -13.90
C VAL A 132 -1.22 1.27 -14.17
N TRP A 133 -1.63 2.54 -14.21
CA TRP A 133 -0.80 3.71 -14.54
C TRP A 133 -1.07 4.93 -13.64
N ASP A 134 -1.08 4.68 -12.36
CA ASP A 134 -1.47 5.65 -11.34
C ASP A 134 -0.41 6.72 -11.01
N ASP A 135 0.88 6.50 -11.38
CA ASP A 135 1.99 7.41 -11.06
C ASP A 135 1.94 8.71 -11.88
N VAL A 136 1.40 9.77 -11.29
CA VAL A 136 1.24 11.07 -11.96
C VAL A 136 2.57 11.76 -12.30
N ALA A 137 3.67 11.35 -11.67
CA ALA A 137 4.98 11.94 -11.91
C ALA A 137 5.70 11.33 -13.12
N SER A 138 5.30 10.15 -13.59
CA SER A 138 6.09 9.40 -14.59
C SER A 138 5.83 9.81 -16.03
N ALA A 139 4.64 10.34 -16.36
CA ALA A 139 4.33 10.96 -17.66
C ALA A 139 3.15 11.92 -17.53
N PRO A 140 3.00 12.90 -18.44
CA PRO A 140 1.90 13.83 -18.45
C PRO A 140 0.57 13.14 -18.82
N GLN A 141 -0.56 13.80 -18.51
CA GLN A 141 -1.90 13.24 -18.69
C GLN A 141 -2.22 12.89 -20.17
N GLU A 142 -1.65 13.62 -21.13
CA GLU A 142 -1.82 13.35 -22.57
C GLU A 142 -1.15 12.05 -23.02
N ARG A 143 -0.30 11.47 -22.18
CA ARG A 143 0.38 10.19 -22.37
C ARG A 143 0.23 9.30 -21.14
N ILE A 144 -0.98 9.20 -20.63
CA ILE A 144 -1.28 8.47 -19.38
C ILE A 144 -0.86 7.00 -19.44
N GLU A 145 -0.96 6.38 -20.63
CA GLU A 145 -0.58 4.99 -20.88
C GLU A 145 0.95 4.74 -20.77
N ASP A 146 1.76 5.81 -20.81
CA ASP A 146 3.21 5.73 -20.59
C ASP A 146 3.58 5.77 -19.09
N ARG A 147 2.58 5.99 -18.20
CA ARG A 147 2.82 6.05 -16.77
C ARG A 147 3.06 4.68 -16.18
N ARG A 148 3.82 4.67 -15.08
CA ARG A 148 4.08 3.48 -14.26
C ARG A 148 2.90 3.18 -13.35
N GLY A 149 2.72 1.88 -13.00
CA GLY A 149 1.88 1.44 -11.88
C GLY A 149 2.69 1.41 -10.58
N ILE A 150 2.14 1.97 -9.51
CA ILE A 150 2.76 1.97 -8.19
C ILE A 150 1.70 1.58 -7.13
N ALA A 151 1.63 2.23 -5.97
CA ALA A 151 0.77 1.79 -4.87
C ALA A 151 -0.75 1.82 -5.16
N GLY A 152 -1.20 2.51 -6.20
CA GLY A 152 -2.59 2.49 -6.65
C GLY A 152 -3.09 1.12 -7.11
N ASP A 153 -2.17 0.22 -7.48
CA ASP A 153 -2.46 -1.19 -7.76
C ASP A 153 -3.34 -1.83 -6.67
N VAL A 154 -3.14 -1.45 -5.40
CA VAL A 154 -3.91 -1.97 -4.25
C VAL A 154 -5.42 -1.76 -4.44
N PHE A 155 -5.84 -0.56 -4.82
CA PHE A 155 -7.25 -0.26 -5.03
C PHE A 155 -7.81 -0.92 -6.29
N VAL A 156 -7.03 -0.93 -7.36
CA VAL A 156 -7.43 -1.56 -8.63
C VAL A 156 -7.63 -3.08 -8.44
N VAL A 157 -6.70 -3.75 -7.77
CA VAL A 157 -6.80 -5.19 -7.44
C VAL A 157 -7.99 -5.45 -6.51
N LYS A 158 -8.26 -4.57 -5.52
CA LYS A 158 -9.43 -4.69 -4.64
C LYS A 158 -10.74 -4.64 -5.42
N ILE A 159 -10.88 -3.71 -6.36
CA ILE A 159 -12.09 -3.57 -7.17
C ILE A 159 -12.23 -4.74 -8.16
N ALA A 160 -11.14 -5.11 -8.83
CA ALA A 160 -11.11 -6.25 -9.76
C ALA A 160 -11.53 -7.56 -9.07
N GLY A 161 -10.96 -7.85 -7.90
CA GLY A 161 -11.31 -9.04 -7.10
C GLY A 161 -12.77 -9.06 -6.68
N ALA A 162 -13.31 -7.91 -6.25
CA ALA A 162 -14.72 -7.76 -5.90
C ALA A 162 -15.64 -7.95 -7.11
N ALA A 163 -15.29 -7.40 -8.27
CA ALA A 163 -16.06 -7.55 -9.50
C ALA A 163 -16.08 -9.02 -9.97
N CYS A 164 -14.94 -9.72 -9.90
CA CYS A 164 -14.86 -11.15 -10.16
C CYS A 164 -15.74 -11.96 -9.17
N ASP A 165 -15.64 -11.66 -7.88
CA ASP A 165 -16.43 -12.34 -6.84
C ASP A 165 -17.92 -11.98 -6.90
N ALA A 166 -18.31 -10.86 -7.51
CA ALA A 166 -19.71 -10.57 -7.84
C ALA A 166 -20.27 -11.48 -8.95
N GLY A 167 -19.40 -12.18 -9.68
CA GLY A 167 -19.80 -13.08 -10.78
C GLY A 167 -20.11 -12.36 -12.08
N LEU A 168 -19.48 -11.21 -12.33
CA LEU A 168 -19.58 -10.50 -13.59
C LEU A 168 -18.86 -11.28 -14.71
N GLU A 169 -19.31 -11.12 -15.95
CA GLU A 169 -18.60 -11.64 -17.13
C GLU A 169 -17.34 -10.80 -17.40
N LEU A 170 -16.37 -11.39 -18.13
CA LEU A 170 -15.03 -10.81 -18.31
C LEU A 170 -15.05 -9.34 -18.79
N GLU A 171 -15.85 -9.01 -19.79
CA GLU A 171 -15.94 -7.65 -20.33
C GLU A 171 -16.37 -6.64 -19.26
N GLU A 172 -17.30 -7.01 -18.41
CA GLU A 172 -17.80 -6.14 -17.35
C GLU A 172 -16.83 -6.02 -16.19
N VAL A 173 -16.10 -7.10 -15.85
CA VAL A 173 -14.99 -7.04 -14.89
C VAL A 173 -13.90 -6.08 -15.38
N VAL A 174 -13.53 -6.16 -16.66
CA VAL A 174 -12.58 -5.23 -17.30
C VAL A 174 -13.06 -3.80 -17.15
N ARG A 175 -14.29 -3.50 -17.57
CA ARG A 175 -14.86 -2.14 -17.52
C ARG A 175 -14.80 -1.53 -16.10
N VAL A 176 -15.21 -2.31 -15.10
CA VAL A 176 -15.20 -1.84 -13.70
C VAL A 176 -13.77 -1.65 -13.18
N THR A 177 -12.86 -2.53 -13.59
CA THR A 177 -11.44 -2.44 -13.20
C THR A 177 -10.75 -1.25 -13.85
N GLU A 178 -11.00 -1.00 -15.14
CA GLU A 178 -10.52 0.20 -15.84
C GLU A 178 -11.05 1.48 -15.21
N LYS A 179 -12.33 1.51 -14.85
CA LYS A 179 -12.92 2.63 -14.13
C LYS A 179 -12.19 2.88 -12.78
N ALA A 180 -11.83 1.84 -12.04
CA ALA A 180 -11.05 1.99 -10.81
C ALA A 180 -9.65 2.55 -11.10
N ARG A 181 -8.94 2.01 -12.10
CA ARG A 181 -7.64 2.53 -12.56
C ARG A 181 -7.71 4.01 -12.92
N ASP A 182 -8.71 4.40 -13.73
CA ASP A 182 -8.84 5.75 -14.24
C ASP A 182 -9.17 6.77 -13.13
N ASN A 183 -9.73 6.31 -12.01
CA ASN A 183 -10.04 7.11 -10.82
C ASN A 183 -8.95 7.04 -9.73
N THR A 184 -7.80 6.45 -10.00
CA THR A 184 -6.68 6.30 -9.05
C THR A 184 -5.50 7.16 -9.48
N ARG A 185 -4.96 7.96 -8.55
CA ARG A 185 -3.76 8.80 -8.76
C ARG A 185 -2.82 8.66 -7.58
N THR A 186 -1.55 8.50 -7.89
CA THR A 186 -0.49 8.30 -6.89
C THR A 186 0.74 9.12 -7.21
N ILE A 187 1.44 9.55 -6.17
CA ILE A 187 2.79 10.09 -6.28
C ILE A 187 3.62 9.64 -5.09
N GLY A 188 4.89 9.35 -5.33
CA GLY A 188 5.85 8.98 -4.30
C GLY A 188 6.94 10.03 -4.07
N VAL A 189 7.60 9.96 -2.91
CA VAL A 189 8.84 10.65 -2.58
C VAL A 189 9.82 9.66 -1.98
N ALA A 190 11.04 9.61 -2.51
CA ALA A 190 12.13 8.81 -1.95
C ALA A 190 13.04 9.67 -1.07
N THR A 191 13.37 9.16 0.12
CA THR A 191 14.22 9.81 1.12
C THR A 191 15.52 9.07 1.39
N ALA A 192 15.58 7.79 1.00
CA ALA A 192 16.79 6.98 1.05
C ALA A 192 16.72 5.89 -0.04
N PRO A 193 17.87 5.51 -0.63
CA PRO A 193 17.90 4.49 -1.67
C PRO A 193 17.68 3.08 -1.11
N ALA A 194 17.19 2.18 -1.97
CA ALA A 194 17.17 0.74 -1.73
C ALA A 194 18.43 0.07 -2.32
N GLN A 195 18.68 -1.16 -1.87
CA GLN A 195 19.78 -1.97 -2.33
C GLN A 195 19.30 -3.36 -2.75
N LEU A 196 19.66 -3.79 -3.95
CA LEU A 196 19.34 -5.14 -4.39
C LEU A 196 20.15 -6.20 -3.64
N PRO A 197 19.60 -7.40 -3.42
CA PRO A 197 20.36 -8.51 -2.87
C PRO A 197 21.62 -8.82 -3.69
N GLY A 198 22.77 -8.96 -3.00
CA GLY A 198 24.04 -9.28 -3.67
C GLY A 198 24.69 -8.15 -4.45
N VAL A 199 24.09 -6.99 -4.56
CA VAL A 199 24.64 -5.82 -5.25
C VAL A 199 25.20 -4.83 -4.22
N GLU A 200 26.45 -4.37 -4.40
CA GLU A 200 27.08 -3.44 -3.46
C GLU A 200 26.56 -2.00 -3.60
N GLN A 201 26.19 -1.61 -4.82
CA GLN A 201 25.70 -0.27 -5.08
C GLN A 201 24.17 -0.18 -4.87
N PRO A 202 23.68 0.93 -4.32
CA PRO A 202 22.23 1.16 -4.26
C PRO A 202 21.65 1.37 -5.66
N ILE A 203 20.33 1.17 -5.81
CA ILE A 203 19.64 1.33 -7.11
C ILE A 203 19.63 2.77 -7.63
N PHE A 204 19.79 3.74 -6.75
CA PHE A 204 20.03 5.16 -7.05
C PHE A 204 20.82 5.80 -5.90
N THR A 205 21.23 7.05 -6.07
CA THR A 205 21.95 7.80 -5.04
C THR A 205 21.28 9.13 -4.76
N LEU A 206 21.19 9.50 -3.49
CA LEU A 206 20.85 10.84 -3.01
C LEU A 206 22.06 11.43 -2.30
N GLY A 207 22.26 12.73 -2.43
CA GLY A 207 23.21 13.49 -1.59
C GLY A 207 22.74 13.56 -0.15
N GLU A 208 23.62 14.00 0.75
CA GLU A 208 23.24 14.22 2.14
C GLU A 208 22.10 15.23 2.26
N GLY A 209 21.00 14.81 2.90
CA GLY A 209 19.79 15.62 3.04
C GLY A 209 19.02 15.87 1.73
N GLU A 210 19.27 15.12 0.66
CA GLU A 210 18.45 15.16 -0.56
C GLU A 210 17.26 14.20 -0.51
N ILE A 211 16.20 14.58 -1.19
CA ILE A 211 15.00 13.75 -1.47
C ILE A 211 14.63 13.88 -2.94
N GLU A 212 13.84 12.93 -3.45
CA GLU A 212 13.41 12.95 -4.85
C GLU A 212 11.93 12.60 -4.99
N TYR A 213 11.12 13.53 -5.51
CA TYR A 213 9.71 13.33 -5.82
C TYR A 213 9.54 12.57 -7.13
N GLY A 214 8.57 11.65 -7.16
CA GLY A 214 8.23 10.86 -8.35
C GLY A 214 9.27 9.78 -8.67
N MET A 215 10.11 9.38 -7.70
CA MET A 215 11.00 8.24 -7.85
C MET A 215 10.19 6.96 -8.11
N GLY A 216 10.60 6.18 -9.11
CA GLY A 216 9.98 4.90 -9.42
C GLY A 216 10.39 3.79 -8.45
N LEU A 217 9.63 2.68 -8.46
CA LEU A 217 9.85 1.55 -7.56
C LEU A 217 11.18 0.84 -7.79
N HIS A 218 11.75 0.93 -8.99
CA HIS A 218 13.05 0.32 -9.33
C HIS A 218 14.19 1.35 -9.32
N GLY A 219 13.95 2.56 -8.80
CA GLY A 219 14.92 3.64 -8.77
C GLY A 219 14.95 4.48 -10.06
N GLU A 220 13.90 4.40 -10.88
CA GLU A 220 13.75 5.29 -12.04
C GLU A 220 13.65 6.73 -11.58
N ARG A 221 14.37 7.62 -12.28
CA ARG A 221 14.47 9.02 -11.93
C ARG A 221 13.11 9.69 -11.77
N GLY A 222 12.98 10.46 -10.70
CA GLY A 222 11.81 11.30 -10.42
C GLY A 222 11.81 12.62 -11.19
N VAL A 223 10.88 13.47 -10.84
CA VAL A 223 10.64 14.77 -11.51
C VAL A 223 11.31 15.94 -10.79
N LEU A 224 11.58 15.82 -9.51
CA LEU A 224 12.17 16.90 -8.71
C LEU A 224 13.07 16.33 -7.61
N ARG A 225 14.36 16.63 -7.67
CA ARG A 225 15.30 16.43 -6.57
C ARG A 225 15.52 17.74 -5.83
N THR A 226 15.42 17.70 -4.50
CA THR A 226 15.54 18.85 -3.63
C THR A 226 16.12 18.46 -2.27
N THR A 227 16.35 19.44 -1.38
CA THR A 227 16.76 19.20 0.00
C THR A 227 15.58 18.72 0.85
N TRP A 228 15.89 18.09 1.98
CA TRP A 228 14.93 17.61 2.98
C TRP A 228 13.89 18.66 3.35
N GLU A 229 12.66 18.23 3.49
CA GLU A 229 11.50 19.05 3.86
C GLU A 229 10.71 18.38 4.98
N ASP A 230 10.01 19.17 5.79
CA ASP A 230 9.13 18.66 6.83
C ASP A 230 7.96 17.88 6.23
N ALA A 231 7.43 16.90 6.99
CA ALA A 231 6.35 16.01 6.56
C ALA A 231 5.12 16.76 6.02
N ASP A 232 4.76 17.90 6.61
CA ASP A 232 3.62 18.70 6.14
C ASP A 232 3.88 19.31 4.76
N VAL A 233 5.12 19.72 4.47
CA VAL A 233 5.51 20.26 3.16
C VAL A 233 5.53 19.17 2.10
N LEU A 234 6.10 17.99 2.44
CA LEU A 234 6.11 16.82 1.57
C LEU A 234 4.67 16.44 1.17
N ALA A 235 3.80 16.24 2.16
CA ALA A 235 2.41 15.83 1.94
C ALA A 235 1.62 16.87 1.12
N GLU A 236 1.84 18.17 1.35
CA GLU A 236 1.16 19.25 0.63
C GLU A 236 1.57 19.29 -0.85
N LYS A 237 2.87 19.18 -1.14
CA LYS A 237 3.37 19.14 -2.53
C LYS A 237 2.87 17.93 -3.30
N MET A 238 2.87 16.75 -2.66
CA MET A 238 2.38 15.52 -3.26
C MET A 238 0.87 15.59 -3.51
N TYR A 239 0.10 16.02 -2.52
CA TYR A 239 -1.34 16.22 -2.63
C TYR A 239 -1.69 17.16 -3.79
N LYS A 240 -1.00 18.30 -3.90
CA LYS A 240 -1.23 19.27 -4.97
C LYS A 240 -0.98 18.66 -6.36
N GLN A 241 0.09 17.89 -6.53
CA GLN A 241 0.36 17.23 -7.81
C GLN A 241 -0.74 16.21 -8.19
N ILE A 242 -1.31 15.50 -7.21
CA ILE A 242 -2.45 14.61 -7.45
C ILE A 242 -3.68 15.43 -7.87
N LEU A 243 -3.98 16.53 -7.17
CA LEU A 243 -5.13 17.36 -7.52
C LEU A 243 -5.00 17.98 -8.92
N ASP A 244 -3.82 18.50 -9.25
CA ASP A 244 -3.56 19.11 -10.56
C ASP A 244 -3.72 18.10 -11.72
N ASP A 245 -3.58 16.79 -11.44
CA ASP A 245 -3.74 15.69 -12.41
C ASP A 245 -5.12 15.01 -12.35
N SER A 246 -5.97 15.35 -11.41
CA SER A 246 -7.25 14.72 -11.20
C SER A 246 -8.42 15.64 -11.54
N ASP A 247 -9.63 15.08 -11.67
CA ASP A 247 -10.89 15.82 -11.76
C ASP A 247 -11.60 15.95 -10.39
N LEU A 248 -10.86 15.77 -9.30
CA LEU A 248 -11.39 15.89 -7.95
C LEU A 248 -11.90 17.29 -7.64
N LYS A 249 -13.06 17.37 -7.00
CA LYS A 249 -13.75 18.62 -6.65
C LYS A 249 -14.47 18.50 -5.31
N THR A 250 -14.84 19.64 -4.76
CA THR A 250 -15.64 19.73 -3.54
C THR A 250 -16.89 18.85 -3.61
N GLY A 251 -17.08 18.02 -2.59
CA GLY A 251 -18.19 17.08 -2.48
C GLY A 251 -17.83 15.64 -2.91
N ASP A 252 -16.76 15.45 -3.67
CA ASP A 252 -16.29 14.12 -4.04
C ASP A 252 -15.83 13.31 -2.81
N GLU A 253 -15.82 11.98 -2.94
CA GLU A 253 -15.36 11.06 -1.91
C GLU A 253 -14.18 10.24 -2.41
N VAL A 254 -13.19 10.05 -1.55
CA VAL A 254 -11.96 9.33 -1.89
C VAL A 254 -11.57 8.30 -0.83
N CYS A 255 -11.01 7.17 -1.26
CA CYS A 255 -10.15 6.39 -0.41
C CYS A 255 -8.73 6.94 -0.47
N VAL A 256 -8.04 6.95 0.66
CA VAL A 256 -6.67 7.43 0.79
C VAL A 256 -5.76 6.29 1.19
N LEU A 257 -4.70 6.05 0.43
CA LEU A 257 -3.61 5.19 0.86
C LEU A 257 -2.35 6.04 1.06
N VAL A 258 -1.77 5.98 2.25
CA VAL A 258 -0.40 6.45 2.50
C VAL A 258 0.48 5.23 2.65
N ASN A 259 1.24 4.95 1.61
CA ASN A 259 2.02 3.73 1.46
C ASN A 259 3.50 3.99 1.70
N GLY A 260 4.11 3.28 2.64
CA GLY A 260 5.55 3.31 2.85
C GLY A 260 6.30 2.48 1.80
N LEU A 261 7.49 2.93 1.43
CA LEU A 261 8.31 2.27 0.40
C LEU A 261 9.19 1.13 0.94
N GLY A 262 9.06 0.80 2.24
CA GLY A 262 9.74 -0.34 2.87
C GLY A 262 10.36 -0.01 4.23
N SER A 263 11.08 1.10 4.38
CA SER A 263 11.70 1.48 5.66
C SER A 263 10.94 2.57 6.43
N THR A 264 9.90 3.17 5.83
CA THR A 264 9.10 4.21 6.49
C THR A 264 8.12 3.60 7.48
N THR A 265 8.10 4.12 8.69
CA THR A 265 7.28 3.58 9.78
C THR A 265 5.84 4.03 9.72
N ILE A 266 4.93 3.28 10.34
CA ILE A 266 3.51 3.67 10.48
C ILE A 266 3.35 5.02 11.18
N THR A 267 4.25 5.35 12.13
CA THR A 267 4.26 6.66 12.80
C THR A 267 4.44 7.79 11.78
N GLU A 268 5.40 7.66 10.86
CA GLU A 268 5.68 8.66 9.83
C GLU A 268 4.53 8.76 8.82
N LEU A 269 3.97 7.61 8.41
CA LEU A 269 2.80 7.57 7.51
C LEU A 269 1.59 8.27 8.14
N ALA A 270 1.34 8.06 9.44
CA ALA A 270 0.25 8.72 10.15
C ALA A 270 0.46 10.26 10.27
N ILE A 271 1.71 10.71 10.43
CA ILE A 271 2.05 12.14 10.42
C ILE A 271 1.75 12.76 9.04
N ALA A 272 2.15 12.08 7.96
CA ALA A 272 1.86 12.52 6.60
C ALA A 272 0.34 12.54 6.34
N PHE A 273 -0.38 11.48 6.69
CA PHE A 273 -1.84 11.42 6.52
C PHE A 273 -2.57 12.54 7.25
N ARG A 274 -2.15 12.89 8.47
CA ARG A 274 -2.72 14.01 9.23
C ARG A 274 -2.77 15.31 8.40
N LYS A 275 -1.72 15.59 7.61
CA LYS A 275 -1.68 16.74 6.72
C LYS A 275 -2.58 16.55 5.51
N VAL A 276 -2.55 15.39 4.86
CA VAL A 276 -3.42 15.05 3.71
C VAL A 276 -4.90 15.21 4.09
N LYS A 277 -5.30 14.70 5.26
CA LYS A 277 -6.68 14.84 5.75
C LYS A 277 -7.10 16.31 5.89
N LYS A 278 -6.22 17.18 6.44
CA LYS A 278 -6.51 18.60 6.57
C LYS A 278 -6.67 19.30 5.22
N LEU A 279 -5.89 18.89 4.22
CA LEU A 279 -5.99 19.43 2.86
C LEU A 279 -7.29 18.99 2.19
N LEU A 280 -7.64 17.72 2.26
CA LEU A 280 -8.91 17.20 1.75
C LEU A 280 -10.11 17.90 2.38
N ASP A 281 -10.09 18.11 3.70
CA ASP A 281 -11.15 18.83 4.42
C ASP A 281 -11.28 20.28 3.97
N ALA A 282 -10.13 20.96 3.75
CA ALA A 282 -10.12 22.36 3.27
C ALA A 282 -10.69 22.50 1.85
N ASP A 283 -10.47 21.49 0.99
CA ASP A 283 -11.00 21.46 -0.38
C ASP A 283 -12.43 20.87 -0.43
N GLY A 284 -12.98 20.46 0.71
CA GLY A 284 -14.31 19.87 0.82
C GLY A 284 -14.45 18.49 0.18
N ILE A 285 -13.33 17.76 0.05
CA ILE A 285 -13.28 16.37 -0.43
C ILE A 285 -13.38 15.44 0.79
N LYS A 286 -14.30 14.49 0.73
CA LYS A 286 -14.56 13.59 1.87
C LYS A 286 -13.68 12.36 1.80
N VAL A 287 -13.08 12.00 2.93
CA VAL A 287 -12.40 10.71 3.07
C VAL A 287 -13.44 9.64 3.39
N TYR A 288 -13.59 8.66 2.49
CA TYR A 288 -14.47 7.51 2.66
C TYR A 288 -13.81 6.43 3.51
N ASP A 289 -12.56 6.07 3.17
CA ASP A 289 -11.75 5.11 3.92
C ASP A 289 -10.26 5.41 3.79
N THR A 290 -9.45 4.84 4.66
CA THR A 290 -8.00 5.10 4.71
C THR A 290 -7.20 3.85 5.01
N ASP A 291 -6.06 3.72 4.34
CA ASP A 291 -5.03 2.73 4.63
C ASP A 291 -3.67 3.40 4.87
N LEU A 292 -3.00 2.98 5.95
CA LEU A 292 -1.64 3.40 6.30
C LEU A 292 -0.78 2.15 6.49
N ASN A 293 0.03 1.79 5.49
CA ASN A 293 0.87 0.59 5.59
C ASN A 293 1.96 0.59 4.50
N ASN A 294 2.84 -0.40 4.53
CA ASN A 294 3.78 -0.73 3.47
C ASN A 294 3.17 -1.86 2.61
N TYR A 295 2.37 -1.53 1.61
CA TYR A 295 1.71 -2.51 0.72
C TYR A 295 2.45 -2.69 -0.61
N CYS A 296 2.95 -1.61 -1.19
CA CYS A 296 3.75 -1.64 -2.41
C CYS A 296 5.10 -1.01 -2.08
N THR A 297 6.09 -1.86 -1.85
CA THR A 297 7.41 -1.43 -1.38
C THR A 297 8.45 -1.46 -2.50
N SER A 298 9.63 -0.96 -2.23
CA SER A 298 10.81 -1.07 -3.06
C SER A 298 12.00 -1.52 -2.19
N GLN A 299 11.98 -2.79 -1.81
CA GLN A 299 12.90 -3.33 -0.81
C GLN A 299 12.83 -2.48 0.49
N GLU A 300 13.96 -1.96 0.96
CA GLU A 300 14.06 -1.06 2.12
C GLU A 300 14.17 0.42 1.75
N MET A 301 13.64 0.85 0.60
CA MET A 301 13.63 2.26 0.22
C MET A 301 13.01 3.12 1.31
N GLY A 302 13.66 4.22 1.65
CA GLY A 302 13.08 5.25 2.51
C GLY A 302 12.15 6.15 1.70
N GLY A 303 11.01 6.51 2.29
CA GLY A 303 10.02 7.36 1.66
C GLY A 303 8.62 6.76 1.67
N PHE A 304 7.69 7.46 1.04
CA PHE A 304 6.28 7.04 0.99
C PHE A 304 5.59 7.55 -0.27
N SER A 305 4.44 7.00 -0.57
CA SER A 305 3.53 7.50 -1.61
C SER A 305 2.16 7.84 -1.03
N ILE A 306 1.47 8.75 -1.69
CA ILE A 306 0.07 9.11 -1.43
C ILE A 306 -0.73 8.69 -2.65
N THR A 307 -1.80 7.92 -2.42
CA THR A 307 -2.77 7.56 -3.43
C THR A 307 -4.14 8.13 -3.05
N LEU A 308 -4.79 8.78 -4.00
CA LEU A 308 -6.21 9.14 -3.91
C LEU A 308 -7.00 8.31 -4.93
N PHE A 309 -7.98 7.58 -4.46
CA PHE A 309 -8.91 6.79 -5.27
C PHE A 309 -10.30 7.40 -5.17
N LYS A 310 -10.73 8.09 -6.23
CA LYS A 310 -12.05 8.71 -6.31
C LYS A 310 -13.14 7.66 -6.42
N LEU A 311 -14.17 7.79 -5.59
CA LEU A 311 -15.29 6.88 -5.53
C LEU A 311 -16.55 7.50 -6.10
N ASP A 312 -17.31 6.70 -6.85
CA ASP A 312 -18.73 6.87 -7.10
C ASP A 312 -19.53 5.72 -6.50
N GLU A 313 -20.84 5.71 -6.66
CA GLU A 313 -21.72 4.67 -6.07
C GLU A 313 -21.41 3.25 -6.59
N GLU A 314 -20.94 3.12 -7.83
CA GLU A 314 -20.56 1.82 -8.38
C GLU A 314 -19.25 1.32 -7.77
N LEU A 315 -18.22 2.17 -7.69
CA LEU A 315 -16.94 1.80 -7.10
C LEU A 315 -17.06 1.53 -5.60
N LYS A 316 -17.88 2.29 -4.86
CA LYS A 316 -18.19 2.02 -3.44
C LYS A 316 -18.79 0.63 -3.26
N LYS A 317 -19.77 0.25 -4.11
CA LYS A 317 -20.38 -1.07 -4.05
C LYS A 317 -19.34 -2.20 -4.06
N TYR A 318 -18.33 -2.11 -4.94
CA TYR A 318 -17.26 -3.13 -5.02
C TYR A 318 -16.20 -2.94 -3.93
N TYR A 319 -15.92 -1.70 -3.53
CA TYR A 319 -14.99 -1.42 -2.45
C TYR A 319 -15.47 -2.01 -1.11
N ASP A 320 -16.77 -1.91 -0.81
CA ASP A 320 -17.37 -2.41 0.43
C ASP A 320 -17.54 -3.93 0.47
N MET A 321 -17.40 -4.62 -0.68
CA MET A 321 -17.44 -6.08 -0.68
C MET A 321 -16.29 -6.64 0.17
N PRO A 322 -16.55 -7.68 1.00
CA PRO A 322 -15.55 -8.25 1.86
C PRO A 322 -14.35 -8.82 1.08
N CYS A 323 -13.15 -8.54 1.56
CA CYS A 323 -11.95 -9.19 1.08
C CYS A 323 -11.02 -9.55 2.22
N TYR A 324 -10.17 -10.55 2.00
CA TYR A 324 -9.19 -11.01 2.99
C TYR A 324 -7.97 -11.65 2.35
N CYS A 325 -6.82 -11.16 2.73
CA CYS A 325 -5.53 -11.85 2.69
C CYS A 325 -4.77 -11.56 3.99
N PRO A 326 -3.64 -12.21 4.29
CA PRO A 326 -2.89 -11.97 5.52
C PRO A 326 -2.42 -10.52 5.74
N TYR A 327 -2.35 -9.71 4.70
CA TYR A 327 -1.86 -8.33 4.74
C TYR A 327 -2.95 -7.27 4.56
N TYR A 328 -4.11 -7.65 4.00
CA TYR A 328 -5.17 -6.71 3.66
C TYR A 328 -6.56 -7.30 3.88
N ALA A 329 -7.42 -6.55 4.55
CA ALA A 329 -8.81 -6.94 4.78
C ALA A 329 -9.71 -5.71 4.74
N LYS A 330 -10.86 -5.84 4.08
CA LYS A 330 -11.91 -4.81 4.01
C LYS A 330 -13.30 -5.45 4.10
N GLY A 331 -14.28 -4.65 4.49
CA GLY A 331 -15.66 -5.07 4.67
C GLY A 331 -15.88 -5.93 5.91
N GLU A 332 -17.13 -6.28 6.19
CA GLU A 332 -17.46 -7.19 7.28
C GLU A 332 -17.01 -8.60 6.95
N LEU A 333 -16.05 -9.11 7.69
CA LEU A 333 -15.67 -10.52 7.64
C LEU A 333 -16.77 -11.33 8.35
N THR A 334 -17.88 -11.58 7.67
CA THR A 334 -18.94 -12.46 8.16
C THR A 334 -18.47 -13.92 8.10
N GLY A 335 -17.58 -14.26 9.02
CA GLY A 335 -17.13 -15.62 9.26
C GLY A 335 -17.37 -15.94 10.74
N ASN A 336 -18.48 -16.60 11.07
CA ASN A 336 -18.81 -17.08 12.42
C ASN A 336 -18.78 -16.03 13.56
N THR A 337 -19.32 -14.89 13.36
CA THR A 337 -19.99 -14.24 14.48
C THR A 337 -21.29 -14.99 14.63
N GLY A 338 -21.33 -16.00 15.51
CA GLY A 338 -22.61 -16.45 16.08
C GLY A 338 -23.36 -15.18 16.38
N GLU A 339 -24.66 -15.16 16.08
CA GLU A 339 -25.58 -14.04 16.20
C GLU A 339 -25.04 -12.98 17.14
N ALA A 340 -24.50 -11.89 16.60
CA ALA A 340 -24.26 -10.71 17.42
C ALA A 340 -25.64 -10.36 17.96
N ALA A 341 -25.86 -10.68 19.23
CA ALA A 341 -27.03 -10.23 19.94
C ALA A 341 -27.15 -8.76 19.62
N GLY A 342 -28.29 -8.33 19.10
CA GLY A 342 -28.52 -6.96 18.64
C GLY A 342 -28.28 -5.96 19.77
N GLY A 343 -27.01 -5.63 19.97
CA GLY A 343 -26.53 -4.53 20.77
C GLY A 343 -26.43 -3.34 19.85
N GLN A 344 -27.16 -2.29 20.16
CA GLN A 344 -26.91 -0.99 19.55
C GLN A 344 -25.45 -0.64 19.83
N THR A 345 -24.64 -0.51 18.78
CA THR A 345 -23.30 0.08 18.88
C THR A 345 -23.52 1.57 19.10
N GLU A 346 -23.32 2.04 20.33
CA GLU A 346 -23.19 3.47 20.59
C GLU A 346 -21.76 3.90 20.25
N ASP A 347 -21.64 4.90 19.39
CA ASP A 347 -20.36 5.57 19.16
C ASP A 347 -19.86 6.13 20.48
N VAL A 348 -18.67 5.70 20.89
CA VAL A 348 -18.02 6.25 22.08
C VAL A 348 -17.66 7.69 21.80
N GLN A 349 -18.45 8.62 22.33
CA GLN A 349 -18.09 10.04 22.30
C GLN A 349 -17.05 10.31 23.38
N ILE A 350 -15.79 10.36 22.97
CA ILE A 350 -14.72 10.87 23.83
C ILE A 350 -14.87 12.39 23.85
N LYS A 351 -15.23 12.95 25.01
CA LYS A 351 -15.20 14.42 25.18
C LYS A 351 -13.77 14.90 24.93
N SER A 352 -13.62 15.84 24.02
CA SER A 352 -12.33 16.32 23.49
C SER A 352 -11.51 17.18 24.45
N GLU A 353 -12.02 17.47 25.64
CA GLU A 353 -11.29 18.13 26.70
C GLU A 353 -11.39 17.28 27.97
N PRO A 354 -10.28 16.69 28.42
CA PRO A 354 -10.24 16.22 29.80
C PRO A 354 -10.39 17.47 30.67
N GLU A 355 -11.47 17.55 31.46
CA GLU A 355 -11.50 18.41 32.61
C GLU A 355 -10.41 17.90 33.57
N PHE A 356 -9.23 18.50 33.48
CA PHE A 356 -8.20 18.32 34.47
C PHE A 356 -8.67 19.01 35.75
N ASP A 357 -9.40 18.29 36.60
CA ASP A 357 -9.76 18.72 37.97
C ASP A 357 -8.63 18.38 38.95
N VAL A 358 -7.42 18.28 38.48
CA VAL A 358 -6.24 18.16 39.32
C VAL A 358 -5.55 19.52 39.32
N ASN A 359 -5.24 19.95 40.49
CA ASN A 359 -4.42 21.12 40.72
C ASN A 359 -3.06 20.91 40.04
N ASP A 360 -2.97 21.28 38.75
CA ASP A 360 -1.76 21.08 37.91
C ASP A 360 -0.52 21.71 38.57
N VAL A 361 -0.73 22.76 39.38
CA VAL A 361 0.32 23.41 40.18
C VAL A 361 0.80 22.48 41.28
N GLU A 362 -0.10 21.81 41.98
CA GLU A 362 0.24 20.86 43.07
C GLU A 362 0.96 19.63 42.48
N ALA A 363 0.49 19.10 41.35
CA ALA A 363 1.17 18.02 40.65
C ALA A 363 2.59 18.38 40.21
N ALA A 364 2.75 19.57 39.64
CA ALA A 364 4.07 20.07 39.23
C ALA A 364 5.01 20.31 40.43
N GLU A 365 4.48 20.77 41.57
CA GLU A 365 5.24 20.94 42.83
C GLU A 365 5.71 19.60 43.39
N ILE A 366 4.87 18.57 43.33
CA ILE A 366 5.24 17.20 43.73
C ILE A 366 6.40 16.69 42.86
N VAL A 367 6.29 16.86 41.54
CA VAL A 367 7.38 16.44 40.60
C VAL A 367 8.67 17.20 40.87
N ARG A 368 8.61 18.54 41.09
CA ARG A 368 9.77 19.35 41.42
C ARG A 368 10.40 18.95 42.77
N SER A 369 9.58 18.65 43.78
CA SER A 369 10.09 18.21 45.08
C SER A 369 10.88 16.90 45.00
N LYS A 370 10.49 15.99 44.10
CA LYS A 370 11.20 14.72 43.87
C LYS A 370 12.46 14.91 43.05
N ALA A 371 12.57 15.97 42.23
CA ALA A 371 13.79 16.26 41.48
C ALA A 371 14.99 16.57 42.40
N GLY A 372 14.77 17.09 43.60
CA GLY A 372 15.81 17.33 44.61
C GLY A 372 16.50 16.05 45.09
N ILE A 373 15.77 14.95 45.21
CA ILE A 373 16.34 13.63 45.63
C ILE A 373 17.34 13.12 44.59
N LEU A 374 17.13 13.41 43.31
CA LEU A 374 18.02 12.96 42.23
C LEU A 374 19.34 13.76 42.20
N GLU A 375 19.34 14.96 42.77
CA GLU A 375 20.57 15.76 42.93
C GLU A 375 21.48 15.12 43.95
N GLU A 376 20.96 14.61 45.06
CA GLU A 376 21.68 13.86 46.08
C GLU A 376 22.27 12.53 45.54
N LEU A 377 21.63 11.94 44.52
CA LEU A 377 22.05 10.71 43.85
C LEU A 377 22.97 10.92 42.66
N ASN A 378 23.40 12.15 42.40
CA ASN A 378 24.24 12.52 41.25
C ASN A 378 23.63 12.18 39.88
N ALA A 379 22.30 12.17 39.77
CA ALA A 379 21.51 11.82 38.59
C ALA A 379 21.01 13.07 37.84
N ALA A 380 21.94 13.91 37.40
CA ALA A 380 21.61 15.22 36.79
C ALA A 380 20.65 15.15 35.58
N ASP A 381 20.80 14.16 34.73
CA ASP A 381 19.94 14.01 33.56
C ASP A 381 18.50 13.67 33.93
N ALA A 382 18.32 12.75 34.89
CA ALA A 382 17.00 12.38 35.38
C ALA A 382 16.35 13.56 36.13
N ARG A 383 17.11 14.33 36.89
CA ARG A 383 16.63 15.56 37.54
C ARG A 383 16.14 16.58 36.51
N ASN A 384 16.92 16.85 35.46
CA ASN A 384 16.57 17.79 34.41
C ASN A 384 15.30 17.35 33.65
N MET A 385 15.14 16.06 33.43
CA MET A 385 13.94 15.50 32.83
C MET A 385 12.70 15.71 33.70
N LEU A 386 12.78 15.49 35.01
CA LEU A 386 11.67 15.75 35.94
C LEU A 386 11.29 17.22 35.99
N LEU A 387 12.26 18.14 36.00
CA LEU A 387 12.01 19.58 35.98
C LEU A 387 11.32 20.00 34.66
N TYR A 388 11.76 19.46 33.54
CA TYR A 388 11.13 19.67 32.24
C TYR A 388 9.66 19.18 32.23
N ILE A 389 9.39 17.98 32.78
CA ILE A 389 8.03 17.45 32.88
C ILE A 389 7.16 18.37 33.75
N ALA A 390 7.65 18.84 34.90
CA ALA A 390 6.89 19.75 35.76
C ALA A 390 6.52 21.06 35.03
N ASP A 391 7.43 21.61 34.24
CA ASP A 391 7.18 22.83 33.46
C ASP A 391 6.15 22.58 32.33
N LYS A 392 6.15 21.39 31.72
CA LYS A 392 5.14 21.00 30.74
C LYS A 392 3.76 20.80 31.35
N ILE A 393 3.65 20.23 32.54
CA ILE A 393 2.39 20.10 33.28
C ILE A 393 1.76 21.48 33.47
N ILE A 394 2.52 22.48 33.98
CA ILE A 394 2.02 23.85 34.19
C ILE A 394 1.66 24.52 32.86
N ALA A 395 2.46 24.32 31.81
CA ALA A 395 2.22 24.92 30.51
C ALA A 395 1.10 24.24 29.72
N LYS A 396 0.51 23.12 30.23
CA LYS A 396 -0.47 22.29 29.51
C LYS A 396 -0.02 21.87 28.12
N LYS A 397 1.29 21.60 27.96
CA LYS A 397 1.91 21.20 26.69
C LYS A 397 2.25 19.70 26.72
N PRO A 398 2.24 19.02 25.57
CA PRO A 398 2.63 17.62 25.52
C PRO A 398 4.06 17.41 26.03
N TYR A 399 4.30 16.25 26.66
CA TYR A 399 5.55 15.91 27.36
C TYR A 399 6.74 15.61 26.43
N LEU A 400 6.51 15.47 25.12
CA LEU A 400 7.57 15.29 24.10
C LEU A 400 7.10 15.91 22.79
#